data_303b83a93ed693f7deb879740c337616
#
_entry.id   303b83a93ed693f7deb879740c337616
#
_cell.length_a   1.000
_cell.length_b   1.000
_cell.length_c   1.000
_cell.angle_alpha   90.00
_cell.angle_beta   90.00
_cell.angle_gamma   90.00
#
_symmetry.space_group_name_H-M   'P 1'
#
loop_
_entity.id
_entity.type
_entity.pdbx_description
1 polymer ?
#
loop_
_entity_poly.entity_id
_entity_poly.type
_entity_poly.pdbx_seq_one_letter_code
_entity_poly.pdbx_strand_id
1 'polypeptide(L)'
;MAGFSRVRGDMVITLDADLQNPPEEIPRLVQKMEVGFDVVGTVRMPRRDSLFRRLASALINRVVQRSTGVLMHDYGCMLRAYRRPIVDAMLACKERSTFIPVLANGFAHATAEIEVHHEVRSNGVSKYGLWKLINLQFDLLTSMTTFPLRLL
;
A
#
# COMPACT_ATOMS: atom_id res chain seq x y z
N MET A 1 12.72 1.60 -1.71
CA MET A 1 13.54 2.36 -0.72
C MET A 1 14.50 3.37 -1.37
N ALA A 2 15.20 3.05 -2.48
CA ALA A 2 16.13 4.00 -3.11
C ALA A 2 15.50 5.36 -3.49
N GLY A 3 14.24 5.39 -3.95
CA GLY A 3 13.52 6.63 -4.20
C GLY A 3 13.33 7.47 -2.93
N PHE A 4 12.90 6.83 -1.84
CA PHE A 4 12.69 7.52 -0.56
C PHE A 4 13.95 8.17 0.02
N SER A 5 15.14 7.60 -0.22
CA SER A 5 16.41 8.20 0.24
C SER A 5 16.83 9.46 -0.54
N ARG A 6 16.17 9.76 -1.65
CA ARG A 6 16.49 10.92 -2.50
C ARG A 6 15.48 12.06 -2.40
N VAL A 7 14.31 11.80 -1.82
CA VAL A 7 13.28 12.84 -1.66
C VAL A 7 13.68 13.87 -0.62
N ARG A 8 13.24 15.14 -0.81
CA ARG A 8 13.57 16.27 0.07
C ARG A 8 12.34 16.96 0.66
N GLY A 9 11.14 16.68 0.14
CA GLY A 9 9.90 17.31 0.59
C GLY A 9 9.43 16.83 1.95
N ASP A 10 8.61 17.61 2.63
CA ASP A 10 7.97 17.28 3.91
C ASP A 10 6.84 16.26 3.75
N MET A 11 6.24 16.21 2.56
CA MET A 11 5.29 15.21 2.13
C MET A 11 5.84 14.46 0.92
N VAL A 12 5.76 13.15 0.96
CA VAL A 12 6.24 12.27 -0.12
C VAL A 12 5.06 11.50 -0.66
N ILE A 13 4.86 11.57 -1.97
CA ILE A 13 3.77 10.85 -2.64
C ILE A 13 4.38 9.81 -3.57
N THR A 14 3.90 8.58 -3.46
CA THR A 14 4.21 7.50 -4.41
C THR A 14 3.11 7.37 -5.44
N LEU A 15 3.49 7.08 -6.66
CA LEU A 15 2.57 6.90 -7.79
C LEU A 15 3.13 5.81 -8.71
N ASP A 16 2.26 4.91 -9.19
CA ASP A 16 2.63 3.94 -10.22
C ASP A 16 2.79 4.64 -11.58
N ALA A 17 3.84 4.26 -12.32
CA ALA A 17 4.14 4.85 -13.64
C ALA A 17 3.28 4.28 -14.78
N ASP A 18 2.27 3.46 -14.48
CA ASP A 18 1.42 2.81 -15.48
C ASP A 18 0.14 3.62 -15.82
N LEU A 19 0.04 4.82 -15.28
CA LEU A 19 -1.06 5.78 -15.49
C LEU A 19 -2.46 5.27 -15.07
N GLN A 20 -2.52 4.22 -14.27
CA GLN A 20 -3.81 3.73 -13.75
C GLN A 20 -4.36 4.60 -12.62
N ASN A 21 -3.48 5.30 -11.92
CA ASN A 21 -3.84 6.26 -10.88
C ASN A 21 -3.63 7.68 -11.41
N PRO A 22 -4.70 8.48 -11.59
CA PRO A 22 -4.56 9.81 -12.15
C PRO A 22 -3.81 10.73 -11.17
N PRO A 23 -2.80 11.48 -11.64
CA PRO A 23 -2.05 12.43 -10.80
C PRO A 23 -2.93 13.57 -10.28
N GLU A 24 -4.09 13.79 -10.86
CA GLU A 24 -5.10 14.76 -10.44
C GLU A 24 -5.66 14.48 -9.04
N GLU A 25 -5.49 13.26 -8.54
CA GLU A 25 -5.86 12.89 -7.17
C GLU A 25 -4.84 13.35 -6.12
N ILE A 26 -3.64 13.77 -6.53
CA ILE A 26 -2.58 14.23 -5.61
C ILE A 26 -3.03 15.38 -4.71
N PRO A 27 -3.73 16.43 -5.19
CA PRO A 27 -4.19 17.52 -4.32
C PRO A 27 -5.11 17.04 -3.18
N ARG A 28 -5.93 16.01 -3.42
CA ARG A 28 -6.82 15.44 -2.39
C ARG A 28 -6.03 14.71 -1.30
N LEU A 29 -4.93 14.04 -1.68
CA LEU A 29 -4.01 13.41 -0.73
C LEU A 29 -3.33 14.49 0.13
N VAL A 30 -2.84 15.57 -0.49
CA VAL A 30 -2.19 16.68 0.22
C VAL A 30 -3.15 17.32 1.23
N GLN A 31 -4.37 17.65 0.81
CA GLN A 31 -5.39 18.19 1.71
C GLN A 31 -5.64 17.27 2.92
N LYS A 32 -5.70 15.97 2.70
CA LYS A 32 -5.89 15.02 3.80
C LYS A 32 -4.68 14.97 4.74
N MET A 33 -3.47 15.08 4.19
CA MET A 33 -2.24 15.17 4.97
C MET A 33 -2.19 16.45 5.81
N GLU A 34 -2.67 17.59 5.30
CA GLU A 34 -2.72 18.88 6.00
C GLU A 34 -3.63 18.84 7.23
N VAL A 35 -4.69 18.03 7.22
CA VAL A 35 -5.58 17.82 8.38
C VAL A 35 -4.88 17.11 9.55
N GLY A 36 -3.69 16.50 9.32
CA GLY A 36 -2.88 15.94 10.41
C GLY A 36 -2.60 14.43 10.31
N PHE A 37 -2.97 13.78 9.22
CA PHE A 37 -2.64 12.37 9.02
C PHE A 37 -1.16 12.20 8.65
N ASP A 38 -0.56 11.10 9.13
CA ASP A 38 0.84 10.74 8.87
C ASP A 38 1.01 9.97 7.57
N VAL A 39 0.01 9.11 7.27
CA VAL A 39 -0.06 8.32 6.05
C VAL A 39 -1.48 8.39 5.49
N VAL A 40 -1.59 8.69 4.20
CA VAL A 40 -2.86 8.65 3.48
C VAL A 40 -2.75 7.64 2.34
N GLY A 41 -3.54 6.58 2.42
CA GLY A 41 -3.71 5.59 1.37
C GLY A 41 -4.84 5.94 0.42
N THR A 42 -4.94 5.17 -0.67
CA THR A 42 -6.07 5.29 -1.59
C THR A 42 -6.77 3.95 -1.78
N VAL A 43 -8.08 4.01 -1.97
CA VAL A 43 -8.94 2.87 -2.28
C VAL A 43 -9.48 3.03 -3.69
N ARG A 44 -9.24 2.04 -4.53
CA ARG A 44 -9.67 2.05 -5.93
C ARG A 44 -11.16 1.82 -6.07
N MET A 45 -11.84 2.70 -6.79
CA MET A 45 -13.27 2.57 -7.11
C MET A 45 -13.51 2.78 -8.62
N PRO A 46 -14.39 2.00 -9.29
CA PRO A 46 -15.05 0.78 -8.82
C PRO A 46 -14.12 -0.43 -8.88
N ARG A 47 -14.16 -1.29 -7.87
CA ARG A 47 -13.45 -2.59 -7.89
C ARG A 47 -14.17 -3.55 -8.83
N ARG A 48 -13.67 -3.72 -10.05
CA ARG A 48 -14.10 -4.75 -11.01
C ARG A 48 -13.37 -6.10 -10.81
N ASP A 49 -12.89 -6.36 -9.60
CA ASP A 49 -12.20 -7.60 -9.30
C ASP A 49 -13.15 -8.80 -9.24
N SER A 50 -12.69 -9.96 -9.71
CA SER A 50 -13.42 -11.22 -9.56
C SER A 50 -13.67 -11.53 -8.07
N LEU A 51 -14.74 -12.28 -7.76
CA LEU A 51 -15.09 -12.69 -6.39
C LEU A 51 -13.91 -13.37 -5.69
N PHE A 52 -13.13 -14.19 -6.39
CA PHE A 52 -11.95 -14.85 -5.85
C PHE A 52 -10.87 -13.83 -5.41
N ARG A 53 -10.58 -12.81 -6.21
CA ARG A 53 -9.63 -11.75 -5.86
C ARG A 53 -10.12 -10.92 -4.67
N ARG A 54 -11.42 -10.65 -4.59
CA ARG A 54 -12.02 -9.93 -3.46
C ARG A 54 -11.88 -10.72 -2.16
N LEU A 55 -12.16 -12.03 -2.17
CA LEU A 55 -12.00 -12.92 -1.01
C LEU A 55 -10.54 -13.01 -0.58
N ALA A 56 -9.62 -13.22 -1.52
CA ALA A 56 -8.18 -13.25 -1.22
C ALA A 56 -7.69 -11.93 -0.61
N SER A 57 -8.06 -10.78 -1.18
CA SER A 57 -7.75 -9.47 -0.63
C SER A 57 -8.34 -9.26 0.76
N ALA A 58 -9.60 -9.67 0.98
CA ALA A 58 -10.25 -9.53 2.29
C ALA A 58 -9.54 -10.38 3.37
N LEU A 59 -9.12 -11.61 3.02
CA LEU A 59 -8.37 -12.46 3.95
C LEU A 59 -7.03 -11.82 4.33
N ILE A 60 -6.30 -11.31 3.34
CA ILE A 60 -5.00 -10.67 3.56
C ILE A 60 -5.16 -9.40 4.38
N ASN A 61 -6.11 -8.54 4.02
CA ASN A 61 -6.37 -7.33 4.80
C ASN A 61 -6.70 -7.67 6.27
N ARG A 62 -7.47 -8.76 6.50
CA ARG A 62 -7.78 -9.22 7.85
C ARG A 62 -6.56 -9.72 8.63
N VAL A 63 -5.65 -10.45 7.96
CA VAL A 63 -4.41 -10.91 8.58
C VAL A 63 -3.50 -9.72 8.89
N VAL A 64 -3.32 -8.80 7.93
CA VAL A 64 -2.52 -7.59 8.11
C VAL A 64 -3.10 -6.72 9.24
N GLN A 65 -4.40 -6.48 9.25
CA GLN A 65 -5.08 -5.75 10.31
C GLN A 65 -4.84 -6.38 11.68
N ARG A 66 -4.92 -7.72 11.77
CA ARG A 66 -4.72 -8.43 13.03
C ARG A 66 -3.26 -8.38 13.52
N SER A 67 -2.30 -8.29 12.59
CA SER A 67 -0.86 -8.23 12.88
C SER A 67 -0.36 -6.82 13.17
N THR A 68 -0.92 -5.81 12.50
CA THR A 68 -0.45 -4.41 12.59
C THR A 68 -1.38 -3.49 13.41
N GLY A 69 -2.61 -3.92 13.69
CA GLY A 69 -3.63 -3.09 14.32
C GLY A 69 -4.22 -2.00 13.41
N VAL A 70 -3.73 -1.88 12.18
CA VAL A 70 -4.15 -0.82 11.23
C VAL A 70 -5.18 -1.37 10.24
N LEU A 71 -6.32 -0.70 10.16
CA LEU A 71 -7.38 -1.02 9.21
C LEU A 71 -7.13 -0.26 7.90
N MET A 72 -6.79 -0.99 6.84
CA MET A 72 -6.77 -0.45 5.47
C MET A 72 -7.53 -1.39 4.53
N HIS A 73 -8.26 -0.79 3.58
CA HIS A 73 -9.12 -1.51 2.65
C HIS A 73 -8.38 -1.92 1.36
N ASP A 74 -7.38 -1.17 0.94
CA ASP A 74 -6.60 -1.47 -0.27
C ASP A 74 -5.09 -1.28 -0.07
N TYR A 75 -4.41 -2.35 0.34
CA TYR A 75 -2.95 -2.37 0.40
C TYR A 75 -2.28 -2.43 -0.96
N GLY A 76 -3.02 -2.80 -2.01
CA GLY A 76 -2.48 -2.96 -3.36
C GLY A 76 -2.37 -1.67 -4.16
N CYS A 77 -2.99 -0.57 -3.70
CA CYS A 77 -2.85 0.72 -4.36
C CYS A 77 -1.58 1.44 -3.89
N MET A 78 -0.71 1.79 -4.84
CA MET A 78 0.56 2.45 -4.54
C MET A 78 0.49 3.98 -4.60
N LEU A 79 -0.65 4.55 -4.99
CA LEU A 79 -0.88 5.99 -4.82
C LEU A 79 -1.10 6.29 -3.33
N ARG A 80 -0.07 6.81 -2.67
CA ARG A 80 -0.05 7.06 -1.23
C ARG A 80 0.77 8.29 -0.89
N ALA A 81 0.39 8.95 0.19
CA ALA A 81 1.14 10.08 0.74
C ALA A 81 1.69 9.70 2.13
N TYR A 82 2.90 10.18 2.41
CA TYR A 82 3.63 9.94 3.65
C TYR A 82 4.22 11.25 4.17
N ARG A 83 4.16 11.49 5.48
CA ARG A 83 4.92 12.56 6.11
C ARG A 83 6.41 12.21 6.17
N ARG A 84 7.25 13.21 6.12
CA ARG A 84 8.71 13.07 6.18
C ARG A 84 9.19 12.20 7.36
N PRO A 85 8.72 12.38 8.59
CA PRO A 85 9.14 11.53 9.72
C PRO A 85 8.86 10.04 9.50
N ILE A 86 7.75 9.70 8.83
CA ILE A 86 7.45 8.31 8.48
C ILE A 86 8.45 7.76 7.47
N VAL A 87 8.80 8.56 6.45
CA VAL A 87 9.82 8.18 5.46
C VAL A 87 11.17 7.95 6.12
N ASP A 88 11.58 8.84 7.02
CA ASP A 88 12.85 8.75 7.74
C ASP A 88 12.87 7.51 8.66
N ALA A 89 11.78 7.21 9.35
CA ALA A 89 11.64 6.00 10.16
C ALA A 89 11.73 4.71 9.31
N MET A 90 11.07 4.69 8.14
CA MET A 90 11.18 3.57 7.19
C MET A 90 12.62 3.38 6.68
N LEU A 91 13.34 4.47 6.41
CA LEU A 91 14.73 4.42 5.94
C LEU A 91 15.69 3.94 7.03
N ALA A 92 15.42 4.28 8.29
CA ALA A 92 16.20 3.83 9.45
C ALA A 92 15.96 2.35 9.77
N CYS A 93 14.84 1.79 9.33
CA CYS A 93 14.50 0.39 9.56
C CYS A 93 15.40 -0.52 8.70
N LYS A 94 16.07 -1.49 9.33
CA LYS A 94 16.97 -2.44 8.66
C LYS A 94 16.27 -3.67 8.09
N GLU A 95 14.97 -3.65 7.95
CA GLU A 95 14.24 -4.78 7.41
C GLU A 95 14.53 -5.02 5.93
N ARG A 96 14.84 -6.26 5.57
CA ARG A 96 15.23 -6.65 4.19
C ARG A 96 14.04 -6.93 3.28
N SER A 97 12.92 -7.33 3.82
CA SER A 97 11.71 -7.66 3.05
C SER A 97 10.57 -6.77 3.50
N THR A 98 10.42 -5.63 2.86
CA THR A 98 9.51 -4.60 3.35
C THR A 98 8.41 -4.33 2.35
N PHE A 99 7.19 -4.64 2.73
CA PHE A 99 6.03 -4.11 2.05
C PHE A 99 5.76 -2.70 2.56
N ILE A 100 6.14 -1.70 1.76
CA ILE A 100 6.16 -0.28 2.13
C ILE A 100 4.86 0.19 2.80
N PRO A 101 3.65 -0.13 2.30
CA PRO A 101 2.41 0.31 2.94
C PRO A 101 2.26 -0.15 4.38
N VAL A 102 2.67 -1.37 4.69
CA VAL A 102 2.57 -1.92 6.05
C VAL A 102 3.63 -1.34 6.96
N LEU A 103 4.86 -1.22 6.46
CA LEU A 103 5.94 -0.61 7.23
C LEU A 103 5.60 0.84 7.60
N ALA A 104 5.12 1.63 6.63
CA ALA A 104 4.71 3.01 6.86
C ALA A 104 3.60 3.12 7.91
N ASN A 105 2.59 2.25 7.81
CA ASN A 105 1.50 2.23 8.78
C ASN A 105 1.95 1.81 10.19
N GLY A 106 3.00 0.97 10.29
CA GLY A 106 3.58 0.59 11.57
C GLY A 106 4.24 1.75 12.32
N PHE A 107 4.68 2.79 11.62
CA PHE A 107 5.23 4.01 12.20
C PHE A 107 4.23 5.15 12.33
N ALA A 108 3.07 5.07 11.68
CA ALA A 108 2.08 6.13 11.67
C ALA A 108 1.20 6.09 12.92
N HIS A 109 0.94 7.26 13.51
CA HIS A 109 -0.04 7.42 14.58
C HIS A 109 -1.45 7.63 14.00
N ALA A 110 -1.55 8.34 12.87
CA ALA A 110 -2.81 8.67 12.22
C ALA A 110 -2.77 8.28 10.74
N THR A 111 -3.66 7.37 10.35
CA THR A 111 -3.79 6.93 8.95
C THR A 111 -5.17 7.23 8.42
N ALA A 112 -5.27 7.54 7.14
CA ALA A 112 -6.54 7.73 6.44
C ALA A 112 -6.50 7.07 5.06
N GLU A 113 -7.67 6.86 4.49
CA GLU A 113 -7.85 6.44 3.10
C GLU A 113 -8.80 7.39 2.38
N ILE A 114 -8.55 7.62 1.11
CA ILE A 114 -9.47 8.32 0.21
C ILE A 114 -9.82 7.43 -0.97
N GLU A 115 -11.06 7.52 -1.42
CA GLU A 115 -11.49 6.85 -2.64
C GLU A 115 -10.97 7.61 -3.87
N VAL A 116 -10.34 6.87 -4.79
CA VAL A 116 -9.79 7.42 -6.02
C VAL A 116 -10.35 6.67 -7.22
N HIS A 117 -10.55 7.39 -8.31
CA HIS A 117 -10.90 6.77 -9.57
C HIS A 117 -9.72 5.95 -10.09
N HIS A 118 -10.00 4.73 -10.55
CA HIS A 118 -8.98 3.86 -11.11
C HIS A 118 -9.30 3.60 -12.57
N GLU A 119 -8.42 4.06 -13.45
CA GLU A 119 -8.61 3.87 -14.88
C GLU A 119 -8.21 2.46 -15.32
N VAL A 120 -8.90 1.97 -16.35
CA VAL A 120 -8.53 0.73 -16.99
C VAL A 120 -7.20 0.92 -17.71
N ARG A 121 -6.27 0.02 -17.48
CA ARG A 121 -4.95 0.05 -18.11
C ARG A 121 -5.08 0.28 -19.61
N SER A 122 -4.60 1.41 -20.10
CA SER A 122 -4.71 1.80 -21.50
C SER A 122 -3.84 0.95 -22.44
N ASN A 123 -2.75 0.33 -21.92
CA ASN A 123 -1.86 -0.50 -22.71
C ASN A 123 -1.35 -1.72 -21.91
N GLY A 124 -1.55 -2.92 -22.48
CA GLY A 124 -0.91 -4.16 -22.03
C GLY A 124 -1.81 -5.15 -21.27
N VAL A 125 -1.53 -6.41 -21.48
CA VAL A 125 -2.13 -7.54 -20.74
C VAL A 125 -1.36 -7.72 -19.43
N SER A 126 -2.05 -7.97 -18.34
CA SER A 126 -1.41 -8.29 -17.05
C SER A 126 -0.45 -9.45 -17.22
N LYS A 127 0.86 -9.22 -17.02
CA LYS A 127 1.91 -10.24 -17.08
C LYS A 127 1.91 -11.17 -15.86
N TYR A 128 1.03 -10.93 -14.89
CA TYR A 128 0.96 -11.73 -13.67
C TYR A 128 -0.04 -12.87 -13.83
N GLY A 129 0.47 -14.08 -14.08
CA GLY A 129 -0.31 -15.30 -13.97
C GLY A 129 -0.79 -15.52 -12.53
N LEU A 130 -1.85 -16.32 -12.37
CA LEU A 130 -2.48 -16.63 -11.08
C LEU A 130 -1.47 -17.12 -10.03
N TRP A 131 -0.54 -17.99 -10.42
CA TRP A 131 0.53 -18.50 -9.55
C TRP A 131 1.47 -17.40 -9.02
N LYS A 132 1.80 -16.43 -9.86
CA LYS A 132 2.67 -15.32 -9.46
C LYS A 132 1.96 -14.38 -8.45
N LEU A 133 0.64 -14.23 -8.58
CA LEU A 133 -0.17 -13.50 -7.62
C LEU A 133 -0.26 -14.26 -6.28
N ILE A 134 -0.43 -15.58 -6.32
CA ILE A 134 -0.47 -16.43 -5.11
C ILE A 134 0.88 -16.37 -4.39
N ASN A 135 2.00 -16.52 -5.09
CA ASN A 135 3.32 -16.42 -4.49
C ASN A 135 3.58 -15.04 -3.88
N LEU A 136 3.22 -13.97 -4.59
CA LEU A 136 3.32 -12.62 -4.05
C LEU A 136 2.50 -12.44 -2.76
N GLN A 137 1.32 -13.05 -2.69
CA GLN A 137 0.49 -13.01 -1.49
C GLN A 137 1.12 -13.82 -0.34
N PHE A 138 1.73 -14.97 -0.65
CA PHE A 138 2.48 -15.77 0.34
C PHE A 138 3.70 -15.01 0.86
N ASP A 139 4.47 -14.36 0.00
CA ASP A 139 5.61 -13.54 0.38
C ASP A 139 5.18 -12.38 1.28
N LEU A 140 4.05 -11.75 0.98
CA LEU A 140 3.47 -10.71 1.82
C LEU A 140 3.07 -11.25 3.21
N LEU A 141 2.39 -12.40 3.26
CA LEU A 141 1.98 -13.03 4.51
C LEU A 141 3.19 -13.45 5.36
N THR A 142 4.21 -14.05 4.75
CA THR A 142 5.42 -14.49 5.47
C THR A 142 6.30 -13.35 5.92
N SER A 143 6.32 -12.23 5.19
CA SER A 143 7.06 -11.04 5.61
C SER A 143 6.39 -10.29 6.77
N MET A 144 5.09 -10.49 6.99
CA MET A 144 4.30 -9.78 8.01
C MET A 144 4.01 -10.61 9.25
N THR A 145 4.05 -11.92 9.16
CA THR A 145 3.68 -12.79 10.28
C THR A 145 4.47 -14.10 10.26
N THR A 146 4.85 -14.55 11.44
CA THR A 146 5.44 -15.89 11.63
C THR A 146 4.37 -17.00 11.61
N PHE A 147 3.09 -16.67 11.39
CA PHE A 147 1.98 -17.63 11.41
C PHE A 147 2.17 -18.81 10.45
N PRO A 148 2.62 -18.61 9.19
CA PRO A 148 2.87 -19.75 8.30
C PRO A 148 3.99 -20.67 8.79
N LEU A 149 4.99 -20.13 9.52
CA LEU A 149 6.10 -20.91 10.10
C LEU A 149 5.68 -21.70 11.34
N ARG A 150 4.55 -21.36 11.97
CA ARG A 150 4.01 -22.09 13.14
C ARG A 150 3.10 -23.26 12.73
N LEU A 151 2.80 -23.38 11.42
CA LEU A 151 2.00 -24.46 10.85
C LEU A 151 2.87 -25.59 10.28
N LEU A 152 4.19 -25.42 10.24
CA LEU A 152 5.21 -26.41 9.92
C LEU A 152 5.76 -27.05 11.19
#